data_6ff37a2b5f7422c3fbe936b8beaaa888
#
_entry.id   6ff37a2b5f7422c3fbe936b8beaaa888
#
_cell.length_a   1.000
_cell.length_b   1.000
_cell.length_c   1.000
_cell.angle_alpha   90.00
_cell.angle_beta   90.00
_cell.angle_gamma   90.00
#
_symmetry.space_group_name_H-M   'P 1'
#
loop_
_entity.id
_entity.type
_entity.pdbx_description
1 polymer ?
#
loop_
_entity_poly.entity_id
_entity_poly.type
_entity_poly.pdbx_seq_one_letter_code
_entity_poly.pdbx_strand_id
1 'polypeptide(L)'
;FGCVFYPGIKCNGKPNPSKKIVTKIQVNNFNAKNESNIGEIIETIPNYKVYFLPVVSSCSIDVRKIDKSVISKCEIISKPSDYIAMDIDYISTVDFTKVLRKVSSKRLLILLYQTYSYLLDVLKLLHEKDIVHYDLKLDNLLFVKSTNQPRIIDFGISIDMNEVISENW
;
A
#
# COMPACT_ATOMS: atom_id res chain seq x y z
N PHE A 1 8.43 -8.57 -4.06
CA PHE A 1 7.49 -7.56 -4.57
C PHE A 1 6.38 -8.24 -5.34
N GLY A 2 5.17 -7.64 -5.38
CA GLY A 2 3.97 -8.14 -6.05
C GLY A 2 3.66 -7.39 -7.34
N CYS A 3 2.61 -7.81 -8.04
CA CYS A 3 2.03 -7.07 -9.17
C CYS A 3 0.71 -6.45 -8.76
N VAL A 4 0.51 -5.19 -9.14
CA VAL A 4 -0.72 -4.44 -8.85
C VAL A 4 -1.61 -4.37 -10.08
N PHE A 5 -2.89 -4.69 -9.92
CA PHE A 5 -3.89 -4.73 -10.98
C PHE A 5 -4.98 -3.69 -10.74
N TYR A 6 -5.32 -2.96 -11.82
CA TYR A 6 -6.46 -2.06 -11.83
C TYR A 6 -7.25 -2.20 -13.14
N PRO A 7 -8.58 -2.39 -13.08
CA PRO A 7 -9.37 -2.70 -11.88
C PRO A 7 -8.84 -3.94 -11.14
N GLY A 8 -9.19 -4.07 -9.86
CA GLY A 8 -8.76 -5.19 -9.03
C GLY A 8 -9.19 -6.56 -9.56
N ILE A 9 -8.66 -7.63 -9.00
CA ILE A 9 -8.96 -9.02 -9.37
C ILE A 9 -9.55 -9.71 -8.14
N LYS A 10 -10.73 -10.32 -8.30
CA LYS A 10 -11.37 -11.11 -7.24
C LYS A 10 -10.63 -12.42 -6.97
N CYS A 11 -10.83 -13.02 -5.80
CA CYS A 11 -10.25 -14.31 -5.39
C CYS A 11 -10.53 -15.47 -6.37
N ASN A 12 -11.58 -15.38 -7.17
CA ASN A 12 -11.91 -16.37 -8.21
C ASN A 12 -11.20 -16.10 -9.57
N GLY A 13 -10.27 -15.14 -9.61
CA GLY A 13 -9.51 -14.77 -10.82
C GLY A 13 -10.23 -13.84 -11.79
N LYS A 14 -11.50 -13.47 -11.55
CA LYS A 14 -12.26 -12.57 -12.42
C LYS A 14 -11.98 -11.11 -12.09
N PRO A 15 -12.06 -10.19 -13.08
CA PRO A 15 -11.93 -8.76 -12.82
C PRO A 15 -12.94 -8.27 -11.77
N ASN A 16 -12.50 -7.39 -10.89
CA ASN A 16 -13.39 -6.74 -9.94
C ASN A 16 -14.15 -5.61 -10.68
N PRO A 17 -15.49 -5.60 -10.69
CA PRO A 17 -16.27 -4.55 -11.34
C PRO A 17 -16.11 -3.19 -10.64
N SER A 18 -15.69 -3.18 -9.39
CA SER A 18 -15.45 -1.95 -8.64
C SER A 18 -14.17 -1.26 -9.12
N LYS A 19 -14.31 0.00 -9.57
CA LYS A 19 -13.16 0.88 -9.86
C LYS A 19 -12.58 1.54 -8.62
N LYS A 20 -12.99 1.10 -7.42
CA LYS A 20 -12.52 1.66 -6.14
C LYS A 20 -11.42 0.80 -5.49
N ILE A 21 -11.05 -0.30 -6.11
CA ILE A 21 -10.11 -1.27 -5.56
C ILE A 21 -9.00 -1.53 -6.58
N VAL A 22 -7.78 -1.61 -6.10
CA VAL A 22 -6.64 -2.25 -6.74
C VAL A 22 -6.35 -3.56 -6.02
N THR A 23 -5.81 -4.56 -6.72
CA THR A 23 -5.41 -5.83 -6.12
C THR A 23 -3.91 -6.03 -6.33
N LYS A 24 -3.16 -6.18 -5.25
CA LYS A 24 -1.76 -6.60 -5.24
C LYS A 24 -1.74 -8.13 -5.16
N ILE A 25 -1.10 -8.80 -6.13
CA ILE A 25 -0.88 -10.25 -6.11
C ILE A 25 0.59 -10.50 -5.89
N GLN A 26 0.92 -11.28 -4.87
CA GLN A 26 2.29 -11.71 -4.58
C GLN A 26 2.33 -13.13 -4.05
N VAL A 27 3.54 -13.68 -3.89
CA VAL A 27 3.73 -14.99 -3.25
C VAL A 27 3.22 -14.92 -1.82
N ASN A 28 2.46 -15.93 -1.39
CA ASN A 28 1.96 -16.05 -0.03
C ASN A 28 3.12 -16.44 0.91
N ASN A 29 3.77 -15.45 1.45
CA ASN A 29 4.90 -15.57 2.36
C ASN A 29 4.67 -14.74 3.64
N PHE A 30 5.65 -14.71 4.52
CA PHE A 30 5.60 -13.95 5.77
C PHE A 30 5.23 -12.48 5.51
N ASN A 31 5.89 -11.79 4.57
CA ASN A 31 5.65 -10.37 4.31
C ASN A 31 4.21 -10.09 3.84
N ALA A 32 3.63 -11.00 3.04
CA ALA A 32 2.25 -10.86 2.59
C ALA A 32 1.24 -10.99 3.75
N LYS A 33 1.49 -11.92 4.66
CA LYS A 33 0.68 -12.10 5.87
C LYS A 33 0.83 -10.91 6.81
N ASN A 34 2.07 -10.47 7.02
CA ASN A 34 2.38 -9.30 7.83
C ASN A 34 1.68 -8.04 7.29
N GLU A 35 1.71 -7.82 5.97
CA GLU A 35 1.03 -6.67 5.34
C GLU A 35 -0.48 -6.67 5.61
N SER A 36 -1.11 -7.86 5.62
CA SER A 36 -2.53 -8.00 5.97
C SER A 36 -2.77 -7.74 7.46
N ASN A 37 -1.97 -8.31 8.35
CA ASN A 37 -2.11 -8.13 9.80
C ASN A 37 -1.93 -6.67 10.21
N ILE A 38 -0.86 -6.02 9.72
CA ILE A 38 -0.63 -4.58 9.95
C ILE A 38 -1.79 -3.75 9.38
N GLY A 39 -2.36 -4.17 8.25
CA GLY A 39 -3.54 -3.53 7.65
C GLY A 39 -4.72 -3.51 8.63
N GLU A 40 -5.03 -4.62 9.28
CA GLU A 40 -6.10 -4.72 10.29
C GLU A 40 -5.87 -3.75 11.47
N ILE A 41 -4.62 -3.61 11.94
CA ILE A 41 -4.30 -2.66 13.01
C ILE A 41 -4.50 -1.21 12.53
N ILE A 42 -4.03 -0.88 11.32
CA ILE A 42 -4.17 0.46 10.73
C ILE A 42 -5.65 0.83 10.57
N GLU A 43 -6.52 -0.11 10.22
CA GLU A 43 -7.97 0.13 10.11
C GLU A 43 -8.61 0.59 11.42
N THR A 44 -7.99 0.31 12.58
CA THR A 44 -8.45 0.81 13.89
C THR A 44 -8.13 2.29 14.13
N ILE A 45 -7.29 2.91 13.30
CA ILE A 45 -6.95 4.34 13.40
C ILE A 45 -8.12 5.17 12.86
N PRO A 46 -8.66 6.14 13.63
CA PRO A 46 -9.73 7.00 13.13
C PRO A 46 -9.33 7.71 11.83
N ASN A 47 -10.20 7.64 10.82
CA ASN A 47 -9.95 8.26 9.50
C ASN A 47 -8.68 7.75 8.78
N TYR A 48 -8.23 6.54 9.05
CA TYR A 48 -6.99 5.98 8.47
C TYR A 48 -6.87 6.19 6.95
N LYS A 49 -7.98 6.14 6.22
CA LYS A 49 -8.01 6.33 4.75
C LYS A 49 -7.48 7.70 4.29
N VAL A 50 -7.36 8.66 5.18
CA VAL A 50 -6.75 9.97 4.88
C VAL A 50 -5.22 9.87 4.86
N TYR A 51 -4.66 8.95 5.63
CA TYR A 51 -3.22 8.86 5.92
C TYR A 51 -2.56 7.65 5.29
N PHE A 52 -3.29 6.52 5.23
CA PHE A 52 -2.75 5.21 4.86
C PHE A 52 -3.61 4.55 3.79
N LEU A 53 -2.98 3.65 3.04
CA LEU A 53 -3.64 2.71 2.13
C LEU A 53 -3.15 1.30 2.46
N PRO A 54 -3.65 0.71 3.55
CA PRO A 54 -3.32 -0.65 3.93
C PRO A 54 -4.04 -1.65 3.03
N VAL A 55 -3.66 -2.91 3.16
CA VAL A 55 -4.48 -4.05 2.69
C VAL A 55 -5.75 -4.09 3.53
N VAL A 56 -6.91 -4.04 2.87
CA VAL A 56 -8.24 -4.06 3.52
C VAL A 56 -8.92 -5.43 3.44
N SER A 57 -8.47 -6.29 2.56
CA SER A 57 -8.87 -7.71 2.51
C SER A 57 -7.83 -8.52 1.76
N SER A 58 -7.74 -9.80 2.07
CA SER A 58 -6.85 -10.72 1.38
C SER A 58 -7.48 -12.10 1.19
N CYS A 59 -7.05 -12.82 0.15
CA CYS A 59 -7.49 -14.17 -0.10
C CYS A 59 -6.46 -14.96 -0.90
N SER A 60 -6.45 -16.28 -0.74
CA SER A 60 -5.70 -17.16 -1.63
C SER A 60 -6.28 -17.08 -3.05
N ILE A 61 -5.41 -17.07 -4.06
CA ILE A 61 -5.80 -16.97 -5.45
C ILE A 61 -5.07 -18.00 -6.32
N ASP A 62 -5.84 -18.72 -7.13
CA ASP A 62 -5.29 -19.58 -8.20
C ASP A 62 -5.04 -18.71 -9.45
N VAL A 63 -3.80 -18.33 -9.67
CA VAL A 63 -3.40 -17.46 -10.78
C VAL A 63 -3.68 -18.06 -12.16
N ARG A 64 -3.88 -19.39 -12.27
CA ARG A 64 -4.26 -20.08 -13.52
C ARG A 64 -5.67 -19.73 -13.97
N LYS A 65 -6.51 -19.25 -13.05
CA LYS A 65 -7.89 -18.79 -13.34
C LYS A 65 -7.96 -17.34 -13.82
N ILE A 66 -6.86 -16.61 -13.76
CA ILE A 66 -6.78 -15.24 -14.27
C ILE A 66 -6.51 -15.30 -15.77
N ASP A 67 -7.16 -14.41 -16.53
CA ASP A 67 -6.92 -14.28 -17.96
C ASP A 67 -5.42 -14.00 -18.24
N LYS A 68 -4.85 -14.78 -19.15
CA LYS A 68 -3.42 -14.66 -19.52
C LYS A 68 -3.06 -13.27 -20.03
N SER A 69 -3.98 -12.60 -20.72
CA SER A 69 -3.75 -11.24 -21.21
C SER A 69 -3.58 -10.22 -20.08
N VAL A 70 -4.19 -10.47 -18.92
CA VAL A 70 -4.12 -9.61 -17.74
C VAL A 70 -2.80 -9.81 -16.99
N ILE A 71 -2.36 -11.07 -16.85
CA ILE A 71 -1.17 -11.42 -16.06
C ILE A 71 0.14 -11.46 -16.86
N SER A 72 0.08 -11.36 -18.19
CA SER A 72 1.26 -11.50 -19.06
C SER A 72 2.40 -10.55 -18.77
N LYS A 73 2.14 -9.43 -18.11
CA LYS A 73 3.14 -8.42 -17.73
C LYS A 73 3.71 -8.63 -16.31
N CYS A 74 3.24 -9.65 -15.60
CA CYS A 74 3.63 -9.92 -14.23
C CYS A 74 4.59 -11.14 -14.16
N GLU A 75 5.86 -10.89 -14.12
CA GLU A 75 6.90 -11.94 -14.11
C GLU A 75 6.81 -12.87 -12.88
N ILE A 76 6.33 -12.35 -11.75
CA ILE A 76 6.25 -13.10 -10.48
C ILE A 76 5.26 -14.26 -10.61
N ILE A 77 4.16 -14.07 -11.35
CA ILE A 77 3.09 -15.07 -11.51
C ILE A 77 3.51 -16.25 -12.40
N SER A 78 4.64 -16.15 -13.09
CA SER A 78 5.15 -17.24 -13.93
C SER A 78 5.75 -18.41 -13.16
N LYS A 79 6.00 -18.26 -11.87
CA LYS A 79 6.60 -19.29 -11.00
C LYS A 79 5.53 -20.13 -10.31
N PRO A 80 5.73 -21.48 -10.17
CA PRO A 80 4.81 -22.29 -9.37
C PRO A 80 4.96 -21.91 -7.88
N SER A 81 3.95 -21.30 -7.31
CA SER A 81 3.89 -20.86 -5.92
C SER A 81 2.44 -20.70 -5.48
N ASP A 82 2.22 -20.67 -4.18
CA ASP A 82 0.96 -20.21 -3.63
C ASP A 82 0.93 -18.68 -3.67
N TYR A 83 -0.16 -18.13 -4.14
CA TYR A 83 -0.35 -16.70 -4.29
C TYR A 83 -1.47 -16.18 -3.41
N ILE A 84 -1.31 -14.95 -2.97
CA ILE A 84 -2.33 -14.18 -2.25
C ILE A 84 -2.68 -12.93 -3.05
N ALA A 85 -3.98 -12.67 -3.15
CA ALA A 85 -4.52 -11.42 -3.66
C ALA A 85 -4.89 -10.54 -2.47
N MET A 86 -4.43 -9.30 -2.47
CA MET A 86 -4.63 -8.32 -1.42
C MET A 86 -5.28 -7.09 -2.02
N ASP A 87 -6.46 -6.75 -1.53
CA ASP A 87 -7.21 -5.59 -1.98
C ASP A 87 -6.81 -4.33 -1.20
N ILE A 88 -6.63 -3.25 -1.93
CA ILE A 88 -6.24 -1.93 -1.42
C ILE A 88 -7.19 -0.91 -2.05
N ASP A 89 -7.61 0.11 -1.31
CA ASP A 89 -8.44 1.19 -1.84
C ASP A 89 -7.72 1.94 -2.97
N TYR A 90 -8.40 2.11 -4.12
CA TYR A 90 -7.87 2.91 -5.21
C TYR A 90 -8.00 4.40 -4.91
N ILE A 91 -6.93 5.14 -5.15
CA ILE A 91 -6.93 6.61 -5.14
C ILE A 91 -6.38 7.17 -6.46
N SER A 92 -6.88 8.32 -6.86
CA SER A 92 -6.29 9.07 -7.98
C SER A 92 -5.04 9.80 -7.49
N THR A 93 -3.90 9.48 -8.08
CA THR A 93 -2.59 10.00 -7.68
C THR A 93 -2.01 10.99 -8.67
N VAL A 94 -1.02 11.73 -8.22
CA VAL A 94 -0.15 12.60 -9.02
C VAL A 94 1.30 12.23 -8.77
N ASP A 95 2.12 12.31 -9.82
CA ASP A 95 3.56 12.20 -9.69
C ASP A 95 4.09 13.48 -9.02
N PHE A 96 4.43 13.37 -7.74
CA PHE A 96 4.86 14.49 -6.92
C PHE A 96 6.16 15.13 -7.43
N THR A 97 7.07 14.34 -7.99
CA THR A 97 8.31 14.88 -8.57
C THR A 97 8.02 15.80 -9.76
N LYS A 98 7.00 15.47 -10.57
CA LYS A 98 6.54 16.36 -11.65
C LYS A 98 5.87 17.63 -11.12
N VAL A 99 5.18 17.54 -9.97
CA VAL A 99 4.62 18.74 -9.31
C VAL A 99 5.75 19.66 -8.84
N LEU A 100 6.74 19.11 -8.12
CA LEU A 100 7.87 19.88 -7.60
C LEU A 100 8.67 20.60 -8.70
N ARG A 101 8.86 19.95 -9.86
CA ARG A 101 9.59 20.54 -11.00
C ARG A 101 8.89 21.73 -11.66
N LYS A 102 7.59 21.91 -11.43
CA LYS A 102 6.77 22.94 -12.07
C LYS A 102 6.54 24.19 -11.20
N VAL A 103 6.98 24.16 -9.95
CA VAL A 103 6.74 25.26 -9.01
C VAL A 103 7.98 26.12 -8.83
N SER A 104 7.80 27.38 -8.42
CA SER A 104 8.90 28.28 -8.08
C SER A 104 9.65 27.80 -6.84
N SER A 105 10.92 28.21 -6.67
CA SER A 105 11.76 27.83 -5.51
C SER A 105 11.09 28.14 -4.18
N LYS A 106 10.44 29.30 -4.05
CA LYS A 106 9.68 29.64 -2.84
C LYS A 106 8.54 28.67 -2.57
N ARG A 107 7.77 28.32 -3.61
CA ARG A 107 6.65 27.37 -3.48
C ARG A 107 7.14 25.95 -3.21
N LEU A 108 8.29 25.56 -3.79
CA LEU A 108 8.94 24.28 -3.53
C LEU A 108 9.25 24.11 -2.05
N LEU A 109 9.90 25.09 -1.41
CA LEU A 109 10.22 25.02 0.02
C LEU A 109 8.97 24.88 0.89
N ILE A 110 7.90 25.63 0.55
CA ILE A 110 6.63 25.53 1.27
C ILE A 110 6.03 24.12 1.14
N LEU A 111 5.99 23.56 -0.07
CA LEU A 111 5.45 22.21 -0.31
C LEU A 111 6.26 21.14 0.41
N LEU A 112 7.58 21.22 0.37
CA LEU A 112 8.45 20.27 1.07
C LEU A 112 8.24 20.35 2.59
N TYR A 113 8.20 21.57 3.16
CA TYR A 113 7.94 21.74 4.59
C TYR A 113 6.56 21.20 4.98
N GLN A 114 5.51 21.53 4.23
CA GLN A 114 4.16 21.04 4.49
C GLN A 114 4.06 19.51 4.40
N THR A 115 4.71 18.93 3.39
CA THR A 115 4.74 17.45 3.23
C THR A 115 5.48 16.80 4.39
N TYR A 116 6.62 17.34 4.79
CA TYR A 116 7.41 16.83 5.91
C TYR A 116 6.64 16.92 7.23
N SER A 117 6.07 18.10 7.54
CA SER A 117 5.26 18.29 8.75
C SER A 117 4.07 17.31 8.80
N TYR A 118 3.36 17.18 7.67
CA TYR A 118 2.26 16.22 7.55
C TYR A 118 2.71 14.77 7.80
N LEU A 119 3.84 14.36 7.21
CA LEU A 119 4.36 13.00 7.42
C LEU A 119 4.74 12.74 8.89
N LEU A 120 5.29 13.73 9.60
CA LEU A 120 5.56 13.58 11.03
C LEU A 120 4.28 13.33 11.83
N ASP A 121 3.19 14.05 11.51
CA ASP A 121 1.91 13.84 12.17
C ASP A 121 1.31 12.45 11.84
N VAL A 122 1.45 12.00 10.59
CA VAL A 122 1.01 10.65 10.17
C VAL A 122 1.82 9.56 10.86
N LEU A 123 3.14 9.74 11.02
CA LEU A 123 3.99 8.77 11.70
C LEU A 123 3.68 8.66 13.20
N LYS A 124 3.20 9.73 13.84
CA LYS A 124 2.70 9.64 15.23
C LYS A 124 1.52 8.70 15.36
N LEU A 125 0.61 8.67 14.35
CA LEU A 125 -0.52 7.74 14.37
C LEU A 125 -0.08 6.27 14.30
N LEU A 126 0.99 5.95 13.55
CA LEU A 126 1.57 4.61 13.56
C LEU A 126 2.24 4.31 14.92
N HIS A 127 2.99 5.27 15.46
CA HIS A 127 3.63 5.14 16.77
C HIS A 127 2.61 4.89 17.88
N GLU A 128 1.44 5.56 17.86
CA GLU A 128 0.35 5.33 18.82
C GLU A 128 -0.25 3.91 18.73
N LYS A 129 0.04 3.18 17.66
CA LYS A 129 -0.32 1.77 17.45
C LYS A 129 0.88 0.83 17.57
N ASP A 130 2.02 1.33 18.06
CA ASP A 130 3.26 0.59 18.18
C ASP A 130 3.76 -0.01 16.84
N ILE A 131 3.42 0.64 15.71
CA ILE A 131 3.84 0.21 14.36
C ILE A 131 5.04 1.03 13.90
N VAL A 132 6.09 0.33 13.44
CA VAL A 132 7.22 0.90 12.71
C VAL A 132 7.14 0.49 11.25
N HIS A 133 7.06 1.45 10.32
CA HIS A 133 6.92 1.15 8.88
C HIS A 133 8.12 0.44 8.27
N TYR A 134 9.32 0.78 8.69
CA TYR A 134 10.63 0.21 8.35
C TYR A 134 11.09 0.35 6.89
N ASP A 135 10.24 0.78 5.94
CA ASP A 135 10.59 1.03 4.53
C ASP A 135 10.00 2.37 4.02
N LEU A 136 10.05 3.41 4.85
CA LEU A 136 9.52 4.71 4.44
C LEU A 136 10.44 5.37 3.41
N LYS A 137 9.96 5.47 2.16
CA LYS A 137 10.65 6.08 1.02
C LYS A 137 9.64 6.69 0.06
N LEU A 138 10.11 7.49 -0.90
CA LEU A 138 9.22 8.17 -1.84
C LEU A 138 8.33 7.21 -2.64
N ASP A 139 8.84 6.02 -2.99
CA ASP A 139 8.09 5.00 -3.73
C ASP A 139 6.92 4.42 -2.92
N ASN A 140 6.99 4.50 -1.59
CA ASN A 140 5.93 4.08 -0.69
C ASN A 140 5.03 5.24 -0.23
N LEU A 141 5.06 6.37 -0.97
CA LEU A 141 4.19 7.52 -0.78
C LEU A 141 3.36 7.79 -2.04
N LEU A 142 2.05 7.63 -1.95
CA LEU A 142 1.12 7.97 -3.02
C LEU A 142 0.50 9.35 -2.77
N PHE A 143 0.82 10.31 -3.63
CA PHE A 143 0.30 11.67 -3.50
C PHE A 143 -1.08 11.80 -4.12
N VAL A 144 -2.07 12.15 -3.32
CA VAL A 144 -3.48 12.32 -3.74
C VAL A 144 -3.60 13.50 -4.69
N LYS A 145 -4.22 13.30 -5.86
CA LYS A 145 -4.32 14.32 -6.91
C LYS A 145 -5.04 15.59 -6.47
N SER A 146 -6.06 15.48 -5.62
CA SER A 146 -6.87 16.62 -5.17
C SER A 146 -6.22 17.50 -4.11
N THR A 147 -5.35 16.91 -3.27
CA THR A 147 -4.77 17.58 -2.09
C THR A 147 -3.26 17.75 -2.14
N ASN A 148 -2.57 16.96 -2.99
CA ASN A 148 -1.12 16.78 -2.98
C ASN A 148 -0.56 16.24 -1.64
N GLN A 149 -1.41 15.69 -0.78
CA GLN A 149 -0.97 15.05 0.45
C GLN A 149 -0.58 13.60 0.19
N PRO A 150 0.52 13.10 0.80
CA PRO A 150 0.93 11.71 0.67
C PRO A 150 0.04 10.79 1.50
N ARG A 151 -0.12 9.54 1.01
CA ARG A 151 -0.59 8.41 1.80
C ARG A 151 0.48 7.35 1.80
N ILE A 152 0.71 6.76 2.97
CA ILE A 152 1.71 5.70 3.14
C ILE A 152 1.12 4.37 2.68
N ILE A 153 1.94 3.59 1.94
CA ILE A 153 1.60 2.26 1.40
C ILE A 153 2.72 1.26 1.70
N ASP A 154 2.45 -0.01 1.45
CA ASP A 154 3.42 -1.13 1.49
C ASP A 154 3.98 -1.42 2.89
N PHE A 155 3.13 -2.02 3.71
CA PHE A 155 3.42 -2.39 5.10
C PHE A 155 4.03 -3.81 5.25
N GLY A 156 4.48 -4.43 4.15
CA GLY A 156 4.91 -5.83 4.14
C GLY A 156 6.11 -6.16 5.04
N ILE A 157 6.96 -5.16 5.33
CA ILE A 157 8.08 -5.30 6.27
C ILE A 157 7.95 -4.40 7.50
N SER A 158 6.75 -3.88 7.75
CA SER A 158 6.46 -3.12 8.97
C SER A 158 6.54 -4.03 10.20
N ILE A 159 6.83 -3.45 11.33
CA ILE A 159 7.01 -4.16 12.59
C ILE A 159 5.93 -3.72 13.57
N ASP A 160 5.18 -4.68 14.12
CA ASP A 160 4.37 -4.48 15.31
C ASP A 160 5.28 -4.66 16.55
N MET A 161 5.54 -3.58 17.27
CA MET A 161 6.39 -3.60 18.45
C MET A 161 5.79 -4.39 19.61
N ASN A 162 4.47 -4.57 19.65
CA ASN A 162 3.83 -5.42 20.65
C ASN A 162 4.19 -6.89 20.45
N GLU A 163 4.29 -7.36 19.17
CA GLU A 163 4.76 -8.72 18.88
C GLU A 163 6.21 -8.90 19.29
N VAL A 164 7.08 -7.91 19.03
CA VAL A 164 8.51 -7.96 19.44
C VAL A 164 8.66 -8.03 20.96
N ILE A 165 7.91 -7.19 21.69
CA ILE A 165 7.99 -7.14 23.16
C ILE A 165 7.45 -8.42 23.81
N SER A 166 6.45 -9.05 23.19
CA SER A 166 5.88 -10.31 23.68
C SER A 166 6.71 -11.56 23.35
N GLU A 167 7.89 -11.40 22.75
CA GLU A 167 8.77 -12.50 22.29
C GLU A 167 8.12 -13.47 21.30
N ASN A 168 7.09 -13.03 20.58
CA ASN A 168 6.39 -13.84 19.58
C ASN A 168 6.96 -13.63 18.15
N TRP A 169 8.25 -13.37 18.06
CA TRP A 169 8.98 -13.22 16.78
C TRP A 169 9.64 -14.51 16.35
#